data_0abc029e257deb57f4b0a6a77aacef7b
#
_entry.id   0abc029e257deb57f4b0a6a77aacef7b
#
_cell.length_a   1.000
_cell.length_b   1.000
_cell.length_c   1.000
_cell.angle_alpha   90.00
_cell.angle_beta   90.00
_cell.angle_gamma   90.00
#
_symmetry.space_group_name_H-M   'P 1'
#
loop_
_entity.id
_entity.type
_entity.pdbx_description
1 polymer ?
#
loop_
_entity_poly.entity_id
_entity_poly.type
_entity_poly.pdbx_seq_one_letter_code
_entity_poly.pdbx_strand_id
1 'polypeptide(L)'
;MFRIGNGYDVHRLVEERSLIIGGVNIAYEKGLLGHSDADVLVHAIMDALLGACGERDIGKHFPDTDNLYKGISSLKLLHKVGEIIESKGYSVGNIDSIIVAQAPKMSPHIDKMKQNIAEILDIALDDINIKATTTEGLGFAGIGEGIASYAVACLYKSKA
;
A
#
# COMPACT_ATOMS: atom_id res chain seq x y z
N MET A 1 -24.22 -6.12 3.79
CA MET A 1 -23.79 -4.71 3.99
C MET A 1 -22.33 -4.64 3.56
N PHE A 2 -21.95 -3.66 2.73
CA PHE A 2 -20.55 -3.38 2.35
C PHE A 2 -20.06 -2.06 2.94
N ARG A 3 -18.75 -1.89 3.03
CA ARG A 3 -18.10 -0.67 3.49
C ARG A 3 -16.98 -0.31 2.50
N ILE A 4 -16.74 0.98 2.34
CA ILE A 4 -15.70 1.51 1.46
C ILE A 4 -14.75 2.36 2.30
N GLY A 5 -13.47 2.21 2.06
CA GLY A 5 -12.41 3.06 2.58
C GLY A 5 -11.49 3.53 1.47
N ASN A 6 -10.86 4.65 1.69
CA ASN A 6 -9.83 5.20 0.82
C ASN A 6 -8.53 5.39 1.59
N GLY A 7 -7.41 5.30 0.90
CA GLY A 7 -6.10 5.55 1.43
C GLY A 7 -5.26 6.38 0.48
N TYR A 8 -4.40 7.18 1.04
CA TYR A 8 -3.39 7.97 0.34
C TYR A 8 -2.10 7.93 1.14
N ASP A 9 -0.99 7.71 0.45
CA ASP A 9 0.33 7.82 1.05
C ASP A 9 1.33 8.44 0.07
N VAL A 10 2.38 9.04 0.60
CA VAL A 10 3.45 9.67 -0.18
C VAL A 10 4.77 9.54 0.57
N HIS A 11 5.81 9.17 -0.15
CA HIS A 11 7.17 9.11 0.37
C HIS A 11 8.15 9.83 -0.55
N ARG A 12 9.14 10.46 0.07
CA ARG A 12 10.25 11.13 -0.65
C ARG A 12 11.18 10.09 -1.24
N LEU A 13 11.63 10.32 -2.47
CA LEU A 13 12.72 9.58 -3.10
C LEU A 13 14.08 10.12 -2.61
N VAL A 14 14.92 9.21 -2.11
CA VAL A 14 16.27 9.52 -1.62
C VAL A 14 17.27 8.50 -2.15
N GLU A 15 18.54 8.88 -2.19
CA GLU A 15 19.66 7.98 -2.52
C GLU A 15 19.90 6.97 -1.39
N GLU A 16 20.64 5.91 -1.69
CA GLU A 16 21.07 4.88 -0.73
C GLU A 16 19.95 4.11 -0.03
N ARG A 17 18.77 4.07 -0.64
CA ARG A 17 17.65 3.21 -0.19
C ARG A 17 17.14 2.34 -1.33
N SER A 18 16.71 1.13 -0.99
CA SER A 18 16.00 0.26 -1.92
C SER A 18 14.61 0.82 -2.21
N LEU A 19 14.16 0.71 -3.46
CA LEU A 19 12.81 1.04 -3.86
C LEU A 19 11.93 -0.20 -3.73
N ILE A 20 11.07 -0.22 -2.72
CA ILE A 20 10.14 -1.32 -2.46
C ILE A 20 8.71 -0.81 -2.67
N ILE A 21 7.97 -1.42 -3.59
CA ILE A 21 6.57 -1.08 -3.88
C ILE A 21 5.79 -2.38 -4.10
N GLY A 22 4.68 -2.56 -3.38
CA GLY A 22 3.91 -3.80 -3.43
C GLY A 22 4.71 -5.03 -2.99
N GLY A 23 5.69 -4.84 -2.09
CA GLY A 23 6.62 -5.87 -1.64
C GLY A 23 7.65 -6.29 -2.69
N VAL A 24 7.75 -5.57 -3.82
CA VAL A 24 8.72 -5.83 -4.89
C VAL A 24 9.88 -4.87 -4.77
N ASN A 25 11.09 -5.40 -4.73
CA ASN A 25 12.33 -4.59 -4.80
C ASN A 25 12.60 -4.24 -6.27
N ILE A 26 12.42 -2.97 -6.62
CA ILE A 26 12.56 -2.46 -7.99
C ILE A 26 13.97 -1.87 -8.16
N ALA A 27 14.68 -2.29 -9.20
CA ALA A 27 15.99 -1.73 -9.53
C ALA A 27 15.84 -0.26 -9.96
N TYR A 28 16.31 0.63 -9.10
CA TYR A 28 16.28 2.08 -9.33
C TYR A 28 17.37 2.77 -8.49
N GLU A 29 17.84 3.93 -8.93
CA GLU A 29 18.91 4.67 -8.26
C GLU A 29 18.53 5.25 -6.90
N LYS A 30 17.22 5.43 -6.66
CA LYS A 30 16.66 5.97 -5.42
C LYS A 30 15.63 5.01 -4.83
N GLY A 31 15.39 5.12 -3.53
CA GLY A 31 14.32 4.44 -2.85
C GLY A 31 13.50 5.40 -1.99
N LEU A 32 12.42 4.91 -1.41
CA LEU A 32 11.51 5.72 -0.61
C LEU A 32 12.01 5.84 0.83
N LEU A 33 11.92 7.05 1.38
CA LEU A 33 12.28 7.37 2.76
C LEU A 33 11.09 7.14 3.68
N GLY A 34 11.29 6.34 4.72
CA GLY A 34 10.29 6.11 5.77
C GLY A 34 10.86 5.29 6.93
N HIS A 35 10.06 5.12 7.98
CA HIS A 35 10.44 4.37 9.19
C HIS A 35 10.49 2.84 8.92
N SER A 36 9.52 2.32 8.16
CA SER A 36 9.47 0.95 7.65
C SER A 36 10.29 0.80 6.36
N ASP A 37 9.94 -0.14 5.50
CA ASP A 37 10.45 -0.23 4.12
C ASP A 37 9.90 0.87 3.19
N ALA A 38 9.00 1.73 3.68
CA ALA A 38 8.36 2.83 2.97
C ALA A 38 7.60 2.42 1.70
N ASP A 39 6.98 1.25 1.71
CA ASP A 39 6.14 0.77 0.62
C ASP A 39 4.85 1.59 0.50
N VAL A 40 4.91 2.63 -0.31
CA VAL A 40 3.84 3.61 -0.47
C VAL A 40 2.52 3.00 -0.97
N LEU A 41 2.57 1.93 -1.77
CA LEU A 41 1.38 1.24 -2.26
C LEU A 41 0.70 0.46 -1.13
N VAL A 42 1.47 -0.33 -0.40
CA VAL A 42 0.94 -1.14 0.70
C VAL A 42 0.43 -0.26 1.83
N HIS A 43 1.08 0.88 2.12
CA HIS A 43 0.59 1.86 3.10
C HIS A 43 -0.77 2.44 2.71
N ALA A 44 -0.95 2.86 1.45
CA ALA A 44 -2.24 3.37 0.98
C ALA A 44 -3.34 2.30 1.05
N ILE A 45 -3.01 1.05 0.71
CA ILE A 45 -3.95 -0.09 0.80
C ILE A 45 -4.33 -0.35 2.26
N MET A 46 -3.37 -0.36 3.19
CA MET A 46 -3.66 -0.55 4.61
C MET A 46 -4.59 0.53 5.17
N ASP A 47 -4.36 1.80 4.81
CA ASP A 47 -5.22 2.90 5.23
C ASP A 47 -6.63 2.79 4.65
N ALA A 48 -6.76 2.36 3.38
CA ALA A 48 -8.07 2.11 2.78
C ALA A 48 -8.83 0.99 3.54
N LEU A 49 -8.14 -0.08 3.87
CA LEU A 49 -8.72 -1.22 4.60
C LEU A 49 -9.13 -0.83 6.03
N LEU A 50 -8.24 -0.17 6.77
CA LEU A 50 -8.52 0.31 8.14
C LEU A 50 -9.65 1.33 8.14
N GLY A 51 -9.66 2.27 7.19
CA GLY A 51 -10.72 3.25 7.03
C GLY A 51 -12.07 2.60 6.77
N ALA A 52 -12.13 1.58 5.91
CA ALA A 52 -13.36 0.84 5.61
C ALA A 52 -13.95 0.16 6.85
N CYS A 53 -13.12 -0.40 7.75
CA CYS A 53 -13.60 -1.01 8.99
C CYS A 53 -13.73 -0.04 10.17
N GLY A 54 -13.40 1.25 9.98
CA GLY A 54 -13.56 2.29 11.01
C GLY A 54 -12.44 2.31 12.04
N GLU A 55 -11.26 1.79 11.71
CA GLU A 55 -10.10 1.65 12.62
C GLU A 55 -9.05 2.75 12.46
N ARG A 56 -9.40 3.90 11.86
CA ARG A 56 -8.51 5.04 11.59
C ARG A 56 -7.43 4.68 10.55
N ASP A 57 -6.17 4.81 10.87
CA ASP A 57 -5.03 4.78 9.96
C ASP A 57 -3.88 3.91 10.51
N ILE A 58 -2.88 3.67 9.66
CA ILE A 58 -1.69 2.88 10.03
C ILE A 58 -0.89 3.52 11.16
N GLY A 59 -0.88 4.85 11.28
CA GLY A 59 -0.15 5.56 12.34
C GLY A 59 -0.69 5.26 13.75
N LYS A 60 -2.00 4.96 13.86
CA LYS A 60 -2.60 4.52 15.12
C LYS A 60 -2.14 3.12 15.52
N HIS A 61 -2.04 2.20 14.56
CA HIS A 61 -1.74 0.78 14.81
C HIS A 61 -0.25 0.48 14.82
N PHE A 62 0.54 1.22 14.04
CA PHE A 62 1.96 1.00 13.83
C PHE A 62 2.72 2.34 13.90
N PRO A 63 2.80 2.98 15.08
CA PRO A 63 3.40 4.29 15.21
C PRO A 63 4.89 4.28 14.82
N ASP A 64 5.32 5.29 14.08
CA ASP A 64 6.69 5.47 13.63
C ASP A 64 7.67 5.78 14.78
N THR A 65 7.15 6.09 15.96
CA THR A 65 7.93 6.25 17.19
C THR A 65 8.31 4.91 17.85
N ASP A 66 7.70 3.80 17.42
CA ASP A 66 8.01 2.48 17.96
C ASP A 66 9.12 1.79 17.15
N ASN A 67 10.23 1.51 17.81
CA ASN A 67 11.37 0.82 17.20
C ASN A 67 11.05 -0.59 16.69
N LEU A 68 9.96 -1.22 17.17
CA LEU A 68 9.49 -2.52 16.69
C LEU A 68 9.22 -2.51 15.17
N TYR A 69 8.81 -1.36 14.63
CA TYR A 69 8.44 -1.21 13.22
C TYR A 69 9.56 -0.63 12.35
N LYS A 70 10.73 -0.34 12.94
CA LYS A 70 11.87 0.20 12.19
C LYS A 70 12.39 -0.81 11.15
N GLY A 71 12.36 -0.43 9.88
CA GLY A 71 12.80 -1.26 8.76
C GLY A 71 11.94 -2.49 8.50
N ILE A 72 10.77 -2.59 9.13
CA ILE A 72 9.86 -3.73 8.92
C ILE A 72 9.31 -3.75 7.50
N SER A 73 9.09 -4.94 6.95
CA SER A 73 8.36 -5.11 5.69
C SER A 73 6.90 -4.71 5.86
N SER A 74 6.40 -3.83 4.98
CA SER A 74 4.99 -3.40 4.99
C SER A 74 4.03 -4.55 4.67
N LEU A 75 4.47 -5.62 3.99
CA LEU A 75 3.66 -6.83 3.82
C LEU A 75 3.36 -7.52 5.16
N LYS A 76 4.27 -7.48 6.13
CA LYS A 76 4.02 -7.99 7.48
C LYS A 76 2.99 -7.13 8.22
N LEU A 77 3.02 -5.82 8.01
CA LEU A 77 2.01 -4.92 8.57
C LEU A 77 0.65 -5.13 7.91
N LEU A 78 0.63 -5.36 6.60
CA LEU A 78 -0.59 -5.68 5.85
C LEU A 78 -1.26 -6.96 6.36
N HIS A 79 -0.47 -7.99 6.68
CA HIS A 79 -0.99 -9.21 7.31
C HIS A 79 -1.71 -8.90 8.63
N LYS A 80 -1.11 -8.07 9.49
CA LYS A 80 -1.74 -7.63 10.74
C LYS A 80 -3.02 -6.82 10.50
N VAL A 81 -3.07 -6.00 9.45
CA VAL A 81 -4.30 -5.30 9.06
C VAL A 81 -5.38 -6.30 8.63
N GLY A 82 -5.03 -7.35 7.89
CA GLY A 82 -5.94 -8.45 7.58
C GLY A 82 -6.56 -9.08 8.82
N GLU A 83 -5.73 -9.41 9.83
CA GLU A 83 -6.20 -9.95 11.12
C GLU A 83 -7.16 -8.98 11.84
N ILE A 84 -6.90 -7.66 11.80
CA ILE A 84 -7.79 -6.65 12.38
C ILE A 84 -9.15 -6.67 11.67
N ILE A 85 -9.18 -6.70 10.34
CA ILE A 85 -10.41 -6.73 9.53
C ILE A 85 -11.24 -7.97 9.86
N GLU A 86 -10.62 -9.13 9.90
CA GLU A 86 -11.29 -10.40 10.26
C GLU A 86 -11.85 -10.36 11.68
N SER A 87 -11.07 -9.86 12.66
CA SER A 87 -11.51 -9.73 14.05
C SER A 87 -12.73 -8.82 14.22
N LYS A 88 -12.92 -7.87 13.29
CA LYS A 88 -14.08 -6.97 13.24
C LYS A 88 -15.28 -7.58 12.49
N GLY A 89 -15.14 -8.80 11.99
CA GLY A 89 -16.18 -9.52 11.27
C GLY A 89 -16.36 -9.02 9.83
N TYR A 90 -15.27 -8.60 9.19
CA TYR A 90 -15.27 -8.21 7.78
C TYR A 90 -14.34 -9.10 6.96
N SER A 91 -14.63 -9.18 5.67
CA SER A 91 -13.76 -9.76 4.65
C SER A 91 -13.50 -8.74 3.55
N VAL A 92 -12.33 -8.83 2.92
CA VAL A 92 -11.98 -7.97 1.78
C VAL A 92 -12.80 -8.40 0.57
N GLY A 93 -13.48 -7.44 -0.06
CA GLY A 93 -14.23 -7.67 -1.30
C GLY A 93 -13.37 -7.41 -2.52
N ASN A 94 -12.84 -6.19 -2.62
CA ASN A 94 -11.86 -5.86 -3.66
C ASN A 94 -11.04 -4.64 -3.27
N ILE A 95 -9.91 -4.48 -3.96
CA ILE A 95 -9.00 -3.33 -3.83
C ILE A 95 -8.70 -2.79 -5.23
N ASP A 96 -8.79 -1.47 -5.40
CA ASP A 96 -8.29 -0.75 -6.57
C ASP A 96 -7.30 0.32 -6.12
N SER A 97 -6.17 0.44 -6.82
CA SER A 97 -5.09 1.34 -6.42
C SER A 97 -4.38 1.98 -7.60
N ILE A 98 -3.72 3.11 -7.35
CA ILE A 98 -2.93 3.84 -8.34
C ILE A 98 -1.59 4.21 -7.73
N ILE A 99 -0.50 3.86 -8.42
CA ILE A 99 0.85 4.36 -8.14
C ILE A 99 1.09 5.59 -9.01
N VAL A 100 1.47 6.70 -8.39
CA VAL A 100 1.78 7.97 -9.06
C VAL A 100 3.29 8.19 -9.01
N ALA A 101 3.96 7.90 -10.12
CA ALA A 101 5.41 7.98 -10.22
C ALA A 101 5.84 8.40 -11.63
N GLN A 102 6.77 9.33 -11.74
CA GLN A 102 7.36 9.69 -13.02
C GLN A 102 8.29 8.59 -13.55
N ALA A 103 9.07 8.02 -12.64
CA ALA A 103 9.99 6.90 -12.86
C ALA A 103 10.20 6.11 -11.54
N PRO A 104 10.62 4.84 -11.59
CA PRO A 104 10.78 3.98 -12.77
C PRO A 104 9.43 3.51 -13.35
N LYS A 105 9.46 2.81 -14.47
CA LYS A 105 8.26 2.21 -15.06
C LYS A 105 7.73 1.07 -14.18
N MET A 106 6.48 1.16 -13.75
CA MET A 106 5.86 0.23 -12.81
C MET A 106 5.29 -1.03 -13.47
N SER A 107 4.87 -0.93 -14.73
CA SER A 107 4.14 -2.00 -15.43
C SER A 107 4.81 -3.37 -15.41
N PRO A 108 6.16 -3.52 -15.48
CA PRO A 108 6.79 -4.84 -15.40
C PRO A 108 6.66 -5.53 -14.04
N HIS A 109 6.29 -4.78 -12.99
CA HIS A 109 6.28 -5.25 -11.61
C HIS A 109 4.87 -5.47 -11.05
N ILE A 110 3.83 -4.96 -11.74
CA ILE A 110 2.44 -4.94 -11.23
C ILE A 110 1.92 -6.34 -10.92
N ASP A 111 2.15 -7.32 -11.79
CA ASP A 111 1.65 -8.68 -11.56
C ASP A 111 2.24 -9.30 -10.29
N LYS A 112 3.52 -9.05 -10.02
CA LYS A 112 4.17 -9.54 -8.79
C LYS A 112 3.67 -8.80 -7.55
N MET A 113 3.41 -7.50 -7.64
CA MET A 113 2.79 -6.72 -6.56
C MET A 113 1.40 -7.26 -6.22
N LYS A 114 0.57 -7.52 -7.24
CA LYS A 114 -0.75 -8.14 -7.06
C LYS A 114 -0.67 -9.48 -6.36
N GLN A 115 0.24 -10.37 -6.80
CA GLN A 115 0.45 -11.67 -6.17
C GLN A 115 0.81 -11.55 -4.69
N ASN A 116 1.77 -10.69 -4.36
CA ASN A 116 2.23 -10.50 -2.99
C ASN A 116 1.08 -10.04 -2.06
N ILE A 117 0.28 -9.06 -2.52
CA ILE A 117 -0.80 -8.50 -1.72
C ILE A 117 -1.97 -9.48 -1.60
N ALA A 118 -2.35 -10.12 -2.70
CA ALA A 118 -3.42 -11.12 -2.73
C ALA A 118 -3.11 -12.31 -1.80
N GLU A 119 -1.87 -12.81 -1.81
CA GLU A 119 -1.40 -13.89 -0.94
C GLU A 119 -1.48 -13.50 0.54
N ILE A 120 -1.04 -12.28 0.90
CA ILE A 120 -1.06 -11.79 2.29
C ILE A 120 -2.49 -11.62 2.81
N LEU A 121 -3.42 -11.18 1.97
CA LEU A 121 -4.81 -10.91 2.35
C LEU A 121 -5.74 -12.11 2.12
N ASP A 122 -5.22 -13.21 1.59
CA ASP A 122 -6.00 -14.42 1.21
C ASP A 122 -7.20 -14.08 0.33
N ILE A 123 -6.97 -13.29 -0.73
CA ILE A 123 -7.98 -12.89 -1.72
C ILE A 123 -7.59 -13.34 -3.13
N ALA A 124 -8.57 -13.44 -4.03
CA ALA A 124 -8.30 -13.77 -5.41
C ALA A 124 -7.52 -12.65 -6.13
N LEU A 125 -6.69 -13.01 -7.10
CA LEU A 125 -5.96 -12.03 -7.91
C LEU A 125 -6.87 -11.06 -8.67
N ASP A 126 -8.08 -11.48 -9.01
CA ASP A 126 -9.07 -10.65 -9.70
C ASP A 126 -9.74 -9.62 -8.76
N ASP A 127 -9.63 -9.79 -7.46
CA ASP A 127 -10.15 -8.86 -6.46
C ASP A 127 -9.19 -7.72 -6.14
N ILE A 128 -7.98 -7.72 -6.75
CA ILE A 128 -7.01 -6.62 -6.61
C ILE A 128 -6.62 -6.07 -7.97
N ASN A 129 -6.68 -4.74 -8.10
CA ASN A 129 -6.20 -4.03 -9.27
C ASN A 129 -5.16 -2.97 -8.87
N ILE A 130 -4.09 -2.87 -9.67
CA ILE A 130 -3.02 -1.88 -9.49
C ILE A 130 -2.79 -1.20 -10.84
N LYS A 131 -2.93 0.13 -10.85
CA LYS A 131 -2.64 0.99 -11.99
C LYS A 131 -1.42 1.84 -11.67
N ALA A 132 -0.77 2.36 -12.70
CA ALA A 132 0.31 3.31 -12.55
C ALA A 132 0.11 4.46 -13.53
N THR A 133 0.45 5.66 -13.09
CA THR A 133 0.41 6.87 -13.92
C THR A 133 1.59 7.78 -13.60
N THR A 134 1.98 8.60 -14.57
CA THR A 134 2.84 9.76 -14.34
C THR A 134 1.99 10.98 -13.99
N THR A 135 2.62 12.07 -13.65
CA THR A 135 1.97 13.39 -13.53
C THR A 135 2.32 14.33 -14.70
N GLU A 136 2.79 13.77 -15.82
CA GLU A 136 3.20 14.55 -16.99
C GLU A 136 4.25 15.64 -16.67
N GLY A 137 5.19 15.33 -15.77
CA GLY A 137 6.23 16.24 -15.32
C GLY A 137 5.77 17.27 -14.27
N LEU A 138 4.52 17.20 -13.81
CA LEU A 138 3.96 18.18 -12.87
C LEU A 138 4.15 17.73 -11.40
N GLY A 139 4.42 18.72 -10.54
CA GLY A 139 4.48 18.53 -9.09
C GLY A 139 5.65 17.65 -8.65
N PHE A 140 5.62 17.26 -7.36
CA PHE A 140 6.70 16.50 -6.72
C PHE A 140 6.97 15.14 -7.40
N ALA A 141 5.93 14.47 -7.86
CA ALA A 141 6.08 13.19 -8.57
C ALA A 141 6.70 13.41 -9.97
N GLY A 142 6.27 14.45 -10.67
CA GLY A 142 6.74 14.78 -12.00
C GLY A 142 8.21 15.17 -12.09
N ILE A 143 8.75 15.80 -11.05
CA ILE A 143 10.19 16.15 -10.95
C ILE A 143 11.01 15.11 -10.19
N GLY A 144 10.43 13.96 -9.81
CA GLY A 144 11.13 12.85 -9.19
C GLY A 144 11.54 13.08 -7.73
N GLU A 145 10.81 13.91 -6.99
CA GLU A 145 11.04 14.13 -5.55
C GLU A 145 10.38 13.07 -4.68
N GLY A 146 9.34 12.41 -5.18
CA GLY A 146 8.59 11.42 -4.42
C GLY A 146 7.67 10.56 -5.28
N ILE A 147 7.12 9.54 -4.66
CA ILE A 147 6.07 8.67 -5.22
C ILE A 147 4.88 8.72 -4.29
N ALA A 148 3.67 8.83 -4.86
CA ALA A 148 2.42 8.73 -4.12
C ALA A 148 1.63 7.50 -4.55
N SER A 149 0.70 7.08 -3.71
CA SER A 149 -0.26 6.04 -4.04
C SER A 149 -1.63 6.37 -3.46
N TYR A 150 -2.67 5.98 -4.20
CA TYR A 150 -4.07 6.01 -3.78
C TYR A 150 -4.60 4.59 -3.77
N ALA A 151 -5.48 4.29 -2.83
CA ALA A 151 -6.18 3.03 -2.80
C ALA A 151 -7.64 3.23 -2.38
N VAL A 152 -8.50 2.38 -2.90
CA VAL A 152 -9.88 2.21 -2.45
C VAL A 152 -10.07 0.73 -2.13
N ALA A 153 -10.67 0.43 -0.99
CA ALA A 153 -11.00 -0.93 -0.59
C ALA A 153 -12.49 -1.05 -0.29
N CYS A 154 -13.07 -2.17 -0.72
CA CYS A 154 -14.41 -2.57 -0.35
C CYS A 154 -14.33 -3.76 0.60
N LEU A 155 -15.03 -3.67 1.73
CA LEU A 155 -15.19 -4.75 2.70
C LEU A 155 -16.64 -5.22 2.73
N TYR A 156 -16.84 -6.50 2.93
CA TYR A 156 -18.15 -7.09 3.22
C TYR A 156 -18.20 -7.56 4.66
N LYS A 157 -19.36 -7.40 5.29
CA LYS A 157 -19.56 -8.01 6.60
C LYS A 157 -19.61 -9.53 6.42
N SER A 158 -18.72 -10.24 7.11
CA SER A 158 -18.69 -11.70 7.09
C SER A 158 -20.05 -12.24 7.54
N LYS A 159 -20.53 -13.28 6.89
CA LYS A 159 -21.75 -13.99 7.37
C LYS A 159 -21.36 -14.68 8.67
N ALA A 160 -22.14 -14.44 9.70
CA ALA A 160 -22.09 -15.19 10.95
C ALA A 160 -22.36 -16.66 10.68
#